data_1e8c8bdc5b4331f0b888cedb5f3bed29
#
_entry.id   1e8c8bdc5b4331f0b888cedb5f3bed29
#
_cell.length_a   1.000
_cell.length_b   1.000
_cell.length_c   1.000
_cell.angle_alpha   90.00
_cell.angle_beta   90.00
_cell.angle_gamma   90.00
#
_symmetry.space_group_name_H-M   'P 1'
#
loop_
_entity.id
_entity.type
_entity.pdbx_description
1 polymer ?
#
loop_
_entity_poly.entity_id
_entity_poly.type
_entity_poly.pdbx_seq_one_letter_code
_entity_poly.pdbx_strand_id
1 'polypeptide(L)'
;MNKIKQKTMILGAFIVAGYGFYQYFRPYDPSPQTLTSSQQIAMNKINAEMKPYCVGRYMLDLPSSFTAYNDAAPLDDNIWAAVISRPEDMYKTYLATKKMYHPGFVQLIALREKALQNSKTIDAQDMPFLKKVWPLPAGMDGVIFERNENGGVADAMRILEGYLYTNGVVIKFQKQTVNDSASRYERQRNGDPIQNYVASDVSQMQSLMARISGRDNNVIPTKPGSCITHAFIATDPTARDQEDINIGLISNTFDNIRVAVSNDNFTREENTVLDRMGEIESNITRSRGGIERKGAFSMNGLQAQEFLATGLQEDNDEPRYNFEMYINEMTASYKAPGFMLTLDNQRMPPTSYSKEEIIAFWDTISRSVRVRPGAF
;
A
#
# COMPACT_ATOMS: atom_id res chain seq x y z
N MET A 1 -47.69 -51.16 11.46
CA MET A 1 -46.93 -50.57 10.34
C MET A 1 -46.55 -49.12 10.51
N ASN A 2 -47.06 -48.37 11.50
CA ASN A 2 -46.77 -46.92 11.66
C ASN A 2 -45.54 -46.55 12.50
N LYS A 3 -45.07 -47.40 13.42
CA LYS A 3 -43.91 -47.05 14.29
C LYS A 3 -42.53 -47.12 13.59
N ILE A 4 -42.42 -47.98 12.56
CA ILE A 4 -41.15 -48.13 11.79
C ILE A 4 -40.96 -46.95 10.82
N LYS A 5 -42.02 -46.47 10.16
CA LYS A 5 -41.95 -45.30 9.28
C LYS A 5 -41.64 -44.03 10.03
N GLN A 6 -42.14 -43.87 11.26
CA GLN A 6 -41.87 -42.71 12.10
C GLN A 6 -40.40 -42.64 12.58
N LYS A 7 -39.81 -43.80 12.96
CA LYS A 7 -38.40 -43.87 13.35
C LYS A 7 -37.44 -43.58 12.19
N THR A 8 -37.76 -44.06 10.97
CA THR A 8 -36.95 -43.81 9.76
C THR A 8 -37.03 -42.34 9.34
N MET A 9 -38.18 -41.69 9.50
CA MET A 9 -38.37 -40.26 9.20
C MET A 9 -37.63 -39.37 10.19
N ILE A 10 -37.62 -39.71 11.48
CA ILE A 10 -36.87 -38.98 12.53
C ILE A 10 -35.36 -39.16 12.31
N LEU A 11 -34.89 -40.36 11.98
CA LEU A 11 -33.46 -40.60 11.72
C LEU A 11 -32.98 -39.83 10.47
N GLY A 12 -33.79 -39.77 9.40
CA GLY A 12 -33.52 -38.99 8.22
C GLY A 12 -33.45 -37.49 8.48
N ALA A 13 -34.37 -36.96 9.34
CA ALA A 13 -34.36 -35.55 9.73
C ALA A 13 -33.12 -35.16 10.56
N PHE A 14 -32.64 -36.04 11.45
CA PHE A 14 -31.41 -35.84 12.19
C PHE A 14 -30.15 -35.89 11.33
N ILE A 15 -30.11 -36.74 10.30
CA ILE A 15 -28.98 -36.81 9.35
C ILE A 15 -28.94 -35.56 8.49
N VAL A 16 -30.07 -35.08 7.97
CA VAL A 16 -30.14 -33.84 7.17
C VAL A 16 -29.84 -32.63 8.03
N ALA A 17 -30.35 -32.54 9.26
CA ALA A 17 -30.02 -31.46 10.20
C ALA A 17 -28.56 -31.51 10.63
N GLY A 18 -28.02 -32.68 10.92
CA GLY A 18 -26.60 -32.88 11.24
C GLY A 18 -25.67 -32.50 10.08
N TYR A 19 -26.01 -32.87 8.86
CA TYR A 19 -25.28 -32.54 7.66
C TYR A 19 -25.36 -31.03 7.35
N GLY A 20 -26.53 -30.39 7.52
CA GLY A 20 -26.71 -28.95 7.38
C GLY A 20 -25.93 -28.19 8.43
N PHE A 21 -25.92 -28.67 9.69
CA PHE A 21 -25.13 -28.10 10.77
C PHE A 21 -23.62 -28.24 10.54
N TYR A 22 -23.19 -29.43 10.07
CA TYR A 22 -21.79 -29.67 9.69
C TYR A 22 -21.34 -28.80 8.53
N GLN A 23 -22.14 -28.57 7.49
CA GLN A 23 -21.85 -27.68 6.37
C GLN A 23 -21.77 -26.21 6.83
N TYR A 24 -22.64 -25.81 7.77
CA TYR A 24 -22.66 -24.44 8.31
C TYR A 24 -21.44 -24.12 9.19
N PHE A 25 -20.88 -25.12 9.88
CA PHE A 25 -19.70 -24.97 10.75
C PHE A 25 -18.39 -25.51 10.12
N ARG A 26 -18.43 -25.91 8.85
CA ARG A 26 -17.22 -26.37 8.19
C ARG A 26 -16.25 -25.19 8.06
N PRO A 27 -14.98 -25.33 8.51
CA PRO A 27 -13.97 -24.32 8.28
C PRO A 27 -13.88 -23.98 6.80
N TYR A 28 -13.72 -22.69 6.49
CA TYR A 28 -13.47 -22.25 5.13
C TYR A 28 -12.13 -22.79 4.65
N ASP A 29 -12.16 -23.73 3.75
CA ASP A 29 -11.01 -24.38 3.14
C ASP A 29 -11.32 -24.61 1.67
N PRO A 30 -11.08 -23.61 0.82
CA PRO A 30 -11.42 -23.71 -0.59
C PRO A 30 -10.55 -24.78 -1.27
N SER A 31 -11.18 -25.70 -1.97
CA SER A 31 -10.46 -26.71 -2.76
C SER A 31 -9.62 -26.03 -3.85
N PRO A 32 -8.42 -26.54 -4.13
CA PRO A 32 -7.61 -26.08 -5.25
C PRO A 32 -8.39 -26.11 -6.56
N GLN A 33 -8.10 -25.16 -7.45
CA GLN A 33 -8.75 -25.10 -8.76
C GLN A 33 -8.37 -26.31 -9.61
N THR A 34 -9.37 -26.88 -10.30
CA THR A 34 -9.14 -27.96 -11.27
C THR A 34 -8.67 -27.34 -12.58
N LEU A 35 -7.40 -27.51 -12.90
CA LEU A 35 -6.76 -27.00 -14.11
C LEU A 35 -6.62 -28.10 -15.15
N THR A 36 -6.77 -27.76 -16.43
CA THR A 36 -6.38 -28.62 -17.54
C THR A 36 -4.85 -28.78 -17.58
N SER A 37 -4.34 -29.77 -18.30
CA SER A 37 -2.90 -30.01 -18.41
C SER A 37 -2.13 -28.78 -18.95
N SER A 38 -2.71 -28.07 -19.92
CA SER A 38 -2.10 -26.85 -20.48
C SER A 38 -2.06 -25.69 -19.48
N GLN A 39 -3.15 -25.47 -18.75
CA GLN A 39 -3.23 -24.47 -17.69
C GLN A 39 -2.25 -24.79 -16.54
N GLN A 40 -2.15 -26.07 -16.16
CA GLN A 40 -1.19 -26.50 -15.15
C GLN A 40 0.26 -26.23 -15.56
N ILE A 41 0.61 -26.45 -16.84
CA ILE A 41 1.95 -26.13 -17.37
C ILE A 41 2.21 -24.62 -17.31
N ALA A 42 1.24 -23.79 -17.70
CA ALA A 42 1.35 -22.33 -17.62
C ALA A 42 1.54 -21.86 -16.18
N MET A 43 0.74 -22.35 -15.24
CA MET A 43 0.85 -21.99 -13.82
C MET A 43 2.15 -22.49 -13.19
N ASN A 44 2.62 -23.70 -13.54
CA ASN A 44 3.91 -24.21 -13.07
C ASN A 44 5.08 -23.32 -13.53
N LYS A 45 5.03 -22.77 -14.74
CA LYS A 45 6.04 -21.83 -15.24
C LYS A 45 6.04 -20.53 -14.42
N ILE A 46 4.87 -19.97 -14.13
CA ILE A 46 4.73 -18.78 -13.28
C ILE A 46 5.25 -19.06 -11.88
N ASN A 47 4.86 -20.18 -11.29
CA ASN A 47 5.25 -20.57 -9.94
C ASN A 47 6.76 -20.83 -9.79
N ALA A 48 7.43 -21.27 -10.85
CA ALA A 48 8.90 -21.47 -10.84
C ALA A 48 9.68 -20.14 -10.71
N GLU A 49 9.05 -19.01 -11.02
CA GLU A 49 9.66 -17.68 -10.93
C GLU A 49 9.36 -16.96 -9.61
N MET A 50 8.62 -17.59 -8.68
CA MET A 50 8.24 -17.00 -7.39
C MET A 50 9.46 -16.62 -6.56
N LYS A 51 9.46 -15.40 -6.04
CA LYS A 51 10.48 -14.86 -5.13
C LYS A 51 9.82 -14.09 -4.00
N PRO A 52 10.42 -14.07 -2.82
CA PRO A 52 9.90 -13.29 -1.71
C PRO A 52 9.96 -11.79 -2.02
N TYR A 53 8.86 -11.11 -1.74
CA TYR A 53 8.68 -9.66 -1.85
C TYR A 53 8.27 -9.11 -0.49
N CYS A 54 8.90 -8.02 -0.05
CA CYS A 54 8.65 -7.42 1.25
C CYS A 54 7.83 -6.12 1.10
N VAL A 55 6.72 -6.02 1.83
CA VAL A 55 5.87 -4.82 1.92
C VAL A 55 5.52 -4.55 3.38
N GLY A 56 5.82 -3.36 3.86
CA GLY A 56 5.65 -3.04 5.27
C GLY A 56 6.42 -4.04 6.13
N ARG A 57 5.73 -4.68 7.05
CA ARG A 57 6.28 -5.71 7.95
C ARG A 57 5.96 -7.14 7.50
N TYR A 58 5.37 -7.29 6.31
CA TYR A 58 4.98 -8.58 5.75
C TYR A 58 5.82 -8.95 4.53
N MET A 59 5.71 -10.20 4.15
CA MET A 59 6.25 -10.77 2.91
C MET A 59 5.18 -11.58 2.22
N LEU A 60 5.26 -11.64 0.90
CA LEU A 60 4.53 -12.57 0.05
C LEU A 60 5.46 -13.03 -1.07
N ASP A 61 5.12 -14.14 -1.72
CA ASP A 61 5.89 -14.62 -2.86
C ASP A 61 5.18 -14.20 -4.15
N LEU A 62 5.94 -13.59 -5.07
CA LEU A 62 5.46 -13.10 -6.37
C LEU A 62 6.43 -13.53 -7.47
N PRO A 63 5.94 -13.76 -8.71
CA PRO A 63 6.83 -13.95 -9.85
C PRO A 63 7.79 -12.78 -10.01
N SER A 64 9.03 -13.05 -10.36
CA SER A 64 10.07 -12.04 -10.56
C SER A 64 9.75 -11.03 -11.68
N SER A 65 8.80 -11.35 -12.54
CA SER A 65 8.28 -10.47 -13.58
C SER A 65 7.38 -9.33 -13.06
N PHE A 66 6.90 -9.41 -11.81
CA PHE A 66 6.14 -8.31 -11.21
C PHE A 66 7.07 -7.18 -10.78
N THR A 67 6.80 -5.99 -11.29
CA THR A 67 7.53 -4.76 -10.98
C THR A 67 6.60 -3.71 -10.41
N ALA A 68 7.14 -2.79 -9.62
CA ALA A 68 6.34 -1.73 -9.05
C ALA A 68 5.82 -0.79 -10.14
N TYR A 69 4.53 -0.45 -10.10
CA TYR A 69 3.89 0.44 -11.07
C TYR A 69 4.59 1.81 -11.15
N ASN A 70 5.08 2.31 -10.02
CA ASN A 70 5.80 3.58 -9.96
C ASN A 70 7.23 3.54 -10.54
N ASP A 71 7.75 2.37 -10.92
CA ASP A 71 9.06 2.29 -11.60
C ASP A 71 9.06 3.02 -12.94
N ALA A 72 7.92 3.03 -13.65
CA ALA A 72 7.75 3.75 -14.89
C ALA A 72 7.38 5.24 -14.71
N ALA A 73 6.81 5.61 -13.56
CA ALA A 73 6.33 6.95 -13.33
C ALA A 73 7.46 7.95 -13.01
N PRO A 74 7.34 9.23 -13.40
CA PRO A 74 8.19 10.30 -12.90
C PRO A 74 8.10 10.43 -11.36
N LEU A 75 9.20 10.83 -10.73
CA LEU A 75 9.23 11.03 -9.27
C LEU A 75 8.27 12.14 -8.80
N ASP A 76 7.86 13.03 -9.71
CA ASP A 76 6.99 14.17 -9.42
C ASP A 76 5.50 13.90 -9.58
N ASP A 77 5.10 12.71 -10.06
CA ASP A 77 3.68 12.35 -10.29
C ASP A 77 2.88 12.10 -9.00
N ASN A 78 3.47 12.38 -7.82
CA ASN A 78 2.85 12.20 -6.51
C ASN A 78 2.31 10.77 -6.26
N ILE A 79 2.97 9.78 -6.85
CA ILE A 79 2.72 8.36 -6.54
C ILE A 79 3.54 8.00 -5.31
N TRP A 80 2.86 8.01 -4.17
CA TRP A 80 3.51 7.80 -2.89
C TRP A 80 3.68 6.31 -2.57
N ALA A 81 4.90 5.91 -2.20
CA ALA A 81 5.21 4.57 -1.73
C ALA A 81 4.88 4.38 -0.24
N ALA A 82 4.89 5.48 0.51
CA ALA A 82 4.53 5.48 1.92
C ALA A 82 4.07 6.87 2.38
N VAL A 83 3.24 6.88 3.41
CA VAL A 83 2.87 8.07 4.20
C VAL A 83 3.24 7.78 5.65
N ILE A 84 4.05 8.66 6.23
CA ILE A 84 4.55 8.53 7.60
C ILE A 84 4.08 9.72 8.42
N SER A 85 3.58 9.45 9.63
CA SER A 85 3.19 10.50 10.58
C SER A 85 3.37 10.02 12.01
N ARG A 86 3.23 10.94 12.95
CA ARG A 86 3.07 10.68 14.38
C ARG A 86 1.75 11.27 14.85
N PRO A 87 1.16 10.78 15.95
CA PRO A 87 -0.11 11.32 16.45
C PRO A 87 -0.07 12.84 16.73
N GLU A 88 1.09 13.36 17.08
CA GLU A 88 1.34 14.79 17.35
C GLU A 88 1.61 15.63 16.09
N ASP A 89 1.84 15.03 14.94
CA ASP A 89 2.15 15.75 13.71
C ASP A 89 0.91 16.45 13.14
N MET A 90 1.01 17.74 12.85
CA MET A 90 -0.03 18.49 12.13
C MET A 90 -0.18 17.99 10.68
N TYR A 91 0.92 17.64 10.04
CA TYR A 91 0.97 17.20 8.65
C TYR A 91 1.78 15.93 8.48
N LYS A 92 1.31 15.06 7.59
CA LYS A 92 1.96 13.81 7.23
C LYS A 92 3.16 14.04 6.32
N THR A 93 4.12 13.13 6.34
CA THR A 93 5.26 13.07 5.41
C THR A 93 5.00 12.01 4.35
N TYR A 94 5.00 12.41 3.09
CA TYR A 94 4.79 11.57 1.93
C TYR A 94 6.15 11.18 1.34
N LEU A 95 6.32 9.91 0.96
CA LEU A 95 7.55 9.35 0.40
C LEU A 95 7.31 8.76 -0.97
N ALA A 96 8.12 9.15 -1.95
CA ALA A 96 8.22 8.49 -3.25
C ALA A 96 9.64 8.01 -3.48
N THR A 97 9.82 6.92 -4.21
CA THR A 97 11.12 6.30 -4.44
C THR A 97 11.36 6.03 -5.92
N LYS A 98 12.59 6.14 -6.37
CA LYS A 98 12.99 5.80 -7.73
C LYS A 98 14.44 5.34 -7.80
N LYS A 99 14.70 4.26 -8.53
CA LYS A 99 16.08 3.88 -8.87
C LYS A 99 16.68 4.93 -9.80
N MET A 100 17.88 5.39 -9.48
CA MET A 100 18.58 6.41 -10.27
C MET A 100 20.08 6.32 -10.04
N TYR A 101 20.87 6.56 -11.09
CA TYR A 101 22.31 6.72 -10.93
C TYR A 101 22.65 8.08 -10.29
N HIS A 102 23.71 8.13 -9.49
CA HIS A 102 24.12 9.33 -8.75
C HIS A 102 24.26 10.59 -9.62
N PRO A 103 24.89 10.58 -10.82
CA PRO A 103 24.94 11.77 -11.67
C PRO A 103 23.54 12.30 -12.07
N GLY A 104 22.57 11.40 -12.28
CA GLY A 104 21.18 11.76 -12.55
C GLY A 104 20.52 12.43 -11.34
N PHE A 105 20.82 11.95 -10.14
CA PHE A 105 20.36 12.60 -8.90
C PHE A 105 20.92 14.01 -8.76
N VAL A 106 22.23 14.21 -8.95
CA VAL A 106 22.85 15.54 -8.89
C VAL A 106 22.20 16.51 -9.89
N GLN A 107 21.96 16.03 -11.11
CA GLN A 107 21.26 16.84 -12.12
C GLN A 107 19.82 17.17 -11.72
N LEU A 108 19.09 16.20 -11.19
CA LEU A 108 17.71 16.37 -10.70
C LEU A 108 17.65 17.50 -9.65
N ILE A 109 18.54 17.48 -8.64
CA ILE A 109 18.58 18.48 -7.59
C ILE A 109 18.89 19.87 -8.16
N ALA A 110 19.89 19.98 -9.01
CA ALA A 110 20.27 21.26 -9.62
C ALA A 110 19.13 21.87 -10.47
N LEU A 111 18.47 21.04 -11.28
CA LEU A 111 17.31 21.46 -12.08
C LEU A 111 16.12 21.86 -11.19
N ARG A 112 15.86 21.10 -10.14
CA ARG A 112 14.76 21.39 -9.21
C ARG A 112 14.97 22.69 -8.46
N GLU A 113 16.16 22.92 -7.92
CA GLU A 113 16.51 24.16 -7.26
C GLU A 113 16.31 25.38 -8.17
N LYS A 114 16.84 25.30 -9.40
CA LYS A 114 16.67 26.36 -10.40
C LYS A 114 15.20 26.59 -10.74
N ALA A 115 14.40 25.55 -10.88
CA ALA A 115 12.97 25.67 -11.12
C ALA A 115 12.27 26.38 -9.98
N LEU A 116 12.56 26.03 -8.72
CA LEU A 116 11.99 26.65 -7.54
C LEU A 116 12.41 28.12 -7.39
N GLN A 117 13.67 28.47 -7.70
CA GLN A 117 14.17 29.87 -7.71
C GLN A 117 13.45 30.73 -8.76
N ASN A 118 13.08 30.14 -9.90
CA ASN A 118 12.41 30.86 -10.99
C ASN A 118 10.88 30.88 -10.85
N SER A 119 10.31 30.10 -9.94
CA SER A 119 8.87 30.06 -9.68
C SER A 119 8.36 31.41 -9.14
N LYS A 120 7.15 31.79 -9.51
CA LYS A 120 6.53 33.05 -9.14
C LYS A 120 5.28 32.82 -8.30
N THR A 121 4.93 33.80 -7.50
CA THR A 121 3.69 33.89 -6.75
C THR A 121 2.77 34.92 -7.39
N ILE A 122 1.45 34.76 -7.20
CA ILE A 122 0.45 35.73 -7.64
C ILE A 122 0.62 37.03 -6.82
N ASP A 123 0.74 36.91 -5.51
CA ASP A 123 1.07 38.05 -4.65
C ASP A 123 2.59 38.18 -4.54
N ALA A 124 3.12 39.37 -4.93
CA ALA A 124 4.55 39.65 -4.84
C ALA A 124 5.09 39.64 -3.39
N GLN A 125 4.22 39.85 -2.40
CA GLN A 125 4.63 39.78 -0.98
C GLN A 125 4.99 38.35 -0.54
N ASP A 126 4.53 37.32 -1.28
CA ASP A 126 4.83 35.93 -1.01
C ASP A 126 6.17 35.46 -1.65
N MET A 127 6.87 36.35 -2.36
CA MET A 127 8.19 36.06 -2.91
C MET A 127 9.29 36.11 -1.82
N PRO A 128 10.41 35.39 -1.98
CA PRO A 128 10.71 34.45 -3.03
C PRO A 128 9.92 33.13 -2.88
N PHE A 129 9.70 32.37 -3.99
CA PHE A 129 9.00 31.08 -3.94
C PHE A 129 9.81 30.02 -3.18
N LEU A 130 11.12 29.88 -3.49
CA LEU A 130 12.09 29.12 -2.69
C LEU A 130 12.51 29.94 -1.48
N LYS A 131 12.12 29.53 -0.29
CA LYS A 131 12.41 30.25 0.95
C LYS A 131 13.81 29.95 1.47
N LYS A 132 14.19 28.68 1.50
CA LYS A 132 15.48 28.24 2.03
C LYS A 132 15.87 26.87 1.48
N VAL A 133 17.17 26.67 1.36
CA VAL A 133 17.79 25.37 1.10
C VAL A 133 18.44 24.90 2.40
N TRP A 134 18.01 23.76 2.90
CA TRP A 134 18.50 23.15 4.13
C TRP A 134 19.44 22.00 3.77
N PRO A 135 20.72 22.06 4.16
CA PRO A 135 21.62 20.93 3.97
C PRO A 135 21.23 19.78 4.88
N LEU A 136 21.53 18.55 4.44
CA LEU A 136 21.41 17.39 5.31
C LEU A 136 22.63 17.28 6.24
N PRO A 137 22.50 16.54 7.37
CA PRO A 137 23.62 16.19 8.23
C PRO A 137 24.76 15.53 7.47
N ALA A 138 25.99 15.68 7.97
CA ALA A 138 27.20 15.06 7.38
C ALA A 138 27.02 13.55 7.20
N GLY A 139 27.42 13.04 6.03
CA GLY A 139 27.28 11.62 5.65
C GLY A 139 25.96 11.29 4.95
N MET A 140 25.03 12.22 4.83
CA MET A 140 23.81 12.07 4.04
C MET A 140 23.93 12.86 2.74
N ASP A 141 23.57 12.23 1.63
CA ASP A 141 23.62 12.84 0.30
C ASP A 141 22.22 13.27 -0.12
N GLY A 142 21.97 14.59 -0.07
CA GLY A 142 20.67 15.14 -0.38
C GLY A 142 20.46 16.57 0.12
N VAL A 143 19.20 17.02 0.10
CA VAL A 143 18.81 18.39 0.41
C VAL A 143 17.34 18.47 0.80
N ILE A 144 16.95 19.50 1.57
CA ILE A 144 15.55 19.86 1.78
C ILE A 144 15.33 21.29 1.28
N PHE A 145 14.37 21.47 0.39
CA PHE A 145 13.88 22.76 -0.07
C PHE A 145 12.67 23.18 0.74
N GLU A 146 12.76 24.35 1.39
CA GLU A 146 11.61 25.03 1.99
C GLU A 146 11.04 25.98 0.93
N ARG A 147 9.81 25.76 0.50
CA ARG A 147 9.17 26.55 -0.56
C ARG A 147 7.73 26.91 -0.22
N ASN A 148 7.15 27.86 -0.91
CA ASN A 148 5.71 28.10 -0.86
C ASN A 148 4.96 26.82 -1.26
N GLU A 149 3.77 26.62 -0.72
CA GLU A 149 2.92 25.50 -1.10
C GLU A 149 2.63 25.52 -2.61
N ASN A 150 2.15 26.64 -3.10
CA ASN A 150 1.99 26.95 -4.53
C ASN A 150 2.02 28.47 -4.75
N GLY A 151 1.87 28.92 -6.00
CA GLY A 151 1.94 30.34 -6.33
C GLY A 151 0.70 31.17 -5.93
N GLY A 152 -0.40 30.55 -5.57
CA GLY A 152 -1.67 31.22 -5.25
C GLY A 152 -2.03 31.25 -3.76
N VAL A 153 -1.19 30.63 -2.92
CA VAL A 153 -1.41 30.55 -1.46
C VAL A 153 -0.37 31.41 -0.75
N ALA A 154 -0.80 32.07 0.34
CA ALA A 154 0.08 32.90 1.18
C ALA A 154 1.31 32.10 1.65
N ASP A 155 2.47 32.76 1.74
CA ASP A 155 3.75 32.11 2.06
C ASP A 155 3.87 31.65 3.52
N ALA A 156 2.84 31.84 4.33
CA ALA A 156 2.72 31.17 5.62
C ALA A 156 2.59 29.65 5.44
N MET A 157 1.92 29.21 4.36
CA MET A 157 1.76 27.79 4.02
C MET A 157 2.94 27.36 3.15
N ARG A 158 3.69 26.39 3.64
CA ARG A 158 4.94 25.93 3.03
C ARG A 158 4.98 24.45 2.82
N ILE A 159 5.84 24.02 1.92
CA ILE A 159 6.22 22.62 1.72
C ILE A 159 7.72 22.48 2.03
N LEU A 160 8.03 21.48 2.81
CA LEU A 160 9.37 20.89 2.88
C LEU A 160 9.44 19.79 1.84
N GLU A 161 10.27 19.99 0.83
CA GLU A 161 10.50 19.06 -0.26
C GLU A 161 11.92 18.52 -0.14
N GLY A 162 12.05 17.31 0.40
CA GLY A 162 13.32 16.68 0.69
C GLY A 162 13.71 15.65 -0.36
N TYR A 163 14.99 15.47 -0.57
CA TYR A 163 15.58 14.47 -1.44
C TYR A 163 16.76 13.81 -0.73
N LEU A 164 16.78 12.49 -0.74
CA LEU A 164 17.86 11.66 -0.20
C LEU A 164 18.31 10.68 -1.26
N TYR A 165 19.61 10.59 -1.52
CA TYR A 165 20.21 9.54 -2.34
C TYR A 165 20.87 8.49 -1.46
N THR A 166 20.50 7.24 -1.64
CA THR A 166 21.09 6.13 -0.88
C THR A 166 21.02 4.82 -1.69
N ASN A 167 22.17 4.12 -1.83
CA ASN A 167 22.28 2.81 -2.49
C ASN A 167 21.61 2.74 -3.88
N GLY A 168 21.80 3.77 -4.71
CA GLY A 168 21.24 3.79 -6.07
C GLY A 168 19.75 4.13 -6.15
N VAL A 169 19.18 4.65 -5.06
CA VAL A 169 17.77 5.05 -4.97
C VAL A 169 17.67 6.50 -4.54
N VAL A 170 16.84 7.27 -5.25
CA VAL A 170 16.38 8.58 -4.81
C VAL A 170 15.09 8.41 -4.04
N ILE A 171 15.01 9.03 -2.89
CA ILE A 171 13.81 9.10 -2.06
C ILE A 171 13.41 10.55 -1.96
N LYS A 172 12.22 10.89 -2.45
CA LYS A 172 11.59 12.20 -2.32
C LYS A 172 10.69 12.20 -1.10
N PHE A 173 10.79 13.24 -0.32
CA PHE A 173 9.95 13.53 0.84
C PHE A 173 9.15 14.79 0.57
N GLN A 174 7.90 14.81 1.00
CA GLN A 174 7.08 16.00 0.99
C GLN A 174 6.28 16.11 2.28
N LYS A 175 6.42 17.23 2.98
CA LYS A 175 5.65 17.55 4.18
C LYS A 175 5.17 19.00 4.11
N GLN A 176 3.90 19.21 4.37
CA GLN A 176 3.36 20.55 4.58
C GLN A 176 3.86 21.11 5.91
N THR A 177 4.06 22.42 6.02
CA THR A 177 4.44 23.10 7.25
C THR A 177 3.91 24.54 7.23
N VAL A 178 3.90 25.18 8.39
CA VAL A 178 3.40 26.56 8.55
C VAL A 178 4.48 27.45 9.12
N ASN A 179 4.56 28.68 8.61
CA ASN A 179 5.31 29.77 9.20
C ASN A 179 4.58 31.11 8.99
N ASP A 180 3.79 31.52 9.97
CA ASP A 180 3.05 32.80 9.98
C ASP A 180 3.75 33.89 10.84
N SER A 181 5.05 33.74 11.10
CA SER A 181 5.80 34.67 11.98
C SER A 181 5.95 36.07 11.41
N ALA A 182 5.75 36.27 10.11
CA ALA A 182 5.84 37.61 9.52
C ALA A 182 4.75 38.54 10.06
N SER A 183 5.13 39.83 10.30
CA SER A 183 4.25 40.87 10.88
C SER A 183 2.96 41.07 10.08
N ARG A 184 3.00 40.86 8.75
CA ARG A 184 1.80 40.94 7.89
C ARG A 184 0.69 39.96 8.26
N TYR A 185 0.99 38.84 8.98
CA TYR A 185 0.03 37.87 9.45
C TYR A 185 -0.56 38.17 10.84
N GLU A 186 -0.04 39.17 11.55
CA GLU A 186 -0.49 39.54 12.90
C GLU A 186 -1.98 39.83 12.97
N ARG A 187 -2.49 40.57 11.98
CA ARG A 187 -3.93 40.86 11.89
C ARG A 187 -4.78 39.59 11.65
N GLN A 188 -4.25 38.64 10.90
CA GLN A 188 -4.97 37.36 10.60
C GLN A 188 -4.97 36.44 11.81
N ARG A 189 -3.88 36.44 12.58
CA ARG A 189 -3.80 35.65 13.84
C ARG A 189 -4.79 36.14 14.91
N ASN A 190 -5.20 37.44 14.87
CA ASN A 190 -6.19 37.98 15.78
C ASN A 190 -5.92 37.68 17.27
N GLY A 191 -4.65 37.68 17.67
CA GLY A 191 -4.20 37.36 19.02
C GLY A 191 -3.78 35.91 19.26
N ASP A 192 -3.96 35.02 18.30
CA ASP A 192 -3.44 33.65 18.37
C ASP A 192 -1.91 33.61 18.36
N PRO A 193 -1.28 32.62 19.00
CA PRO A 193 0.18 32.46 18.98
C PRO A 193 0.74 32.28 17.57
N ILE A 194 1.97 32.79 17.38
CA ILE A 194 2.73 32.55 16.14
C ILE A 194 2.90 31.05 15.93
N GLN A 195 2.58 30.60 14.72
CA GLN A 195 2.81 29.23 14.27
C GLN A 195 4.05 29.22 13.36
N ASN A 196 5.10 28.58 13.84
CA ASN A 196 6.31 28.36 13.04
C ASN A 196 6.87 26.96 13.35
N TYR A 197 6.46 25.99 12.53
CA TYR A 197 6.85 24.60 12.68
C TYR A 197 8.02 24.20 11.76
N VAL A 198 8.52 25.09 10.91
CA VAL A 198 9.52 24.79 9.88
C VAL A 198 10.75 24.10 10.47
N ALA A 199 11.35 24.65 11.53
CA ALA A 199 12.57 24.09 12.09
C ALA A 199 12.37 22.71 12.72
N SER A 200 11.26 22.51 13.44
CA SER A 200 10.91 21.21 14.01
C SER A 200 10.60 20.17 12.92
N ASP A 201 9.84 20.56 11.89
CA ASP A 201 9.50 19.69 10.77
C ASP A 201 10.72 19.29 9.93
N VAL A 202 11.67 20.22 9.72
CA VAL A 202 12.97 19.91 9.09
C VAL A 202 13.73 18.89 9.91
N SER A 203 13.81 19.05 11.24
CA SER A 203 14.49 18.13 12.14
C SER A 203 13.83 16.73 12.12
N GLN A 204 12.50 16.67 12.13
CA GLN A 204 11.76 15.41 12.03
C GLN A 204 12.03 14.73 10.67
N MET A 205 12.00 15.49 9.56
CA MET A 205 12.30 14.94 8.23
C MET A 205 13.74 14.42 8.15
N GLN A 206 14.72 15.13 8.68
CA GLN A 206 16.11 14.67 8.74
C GLN A 206 16.26 13.40 9.59
N SER A 207 15.56 13.31 10.72
CA SER A 207 15.52 12.11 11.56
C SER A 207 14.92 10.91 10.83
N LEU A 208 13.85 11.12 10.05
CA LEU A 208 13.28 10.07 9.20
C LEU A 208 14.25 9.67 8.09
N MET A 209 14.86 10.62 7.39
CA MET A 209 15.85 10.37 6.34
C MET A 209 17.03 9.52 6.85
N ALA A 210 17.50 9.77 8.07
CA ALA A 210 18.62 9.02 8.67
C ALA A 210 18.33 7.53 8.88
N ARG A 211 17.06 7.12 8.91
CA ARG A 211 16.60 5.74 9.11
C ARG A 211 16.26 5.03 7.80
N ILE A 212 16.31 5.71 6.67
CA ILE A 212 15.92 5.13 5.39
C ILE A 212 17.16 4.74 4.58
N SER A 213 17.11 3.56 3.98
CA SER A 213 18.12 3.06 3.07
C SER A 213 17.50 2.52 1.78
N GLY A 214 18.11 2.87 0.65
CA GLY A 214 17.76 2.28 -0.64
C GLY A 214 18.10 0.79 -0.68
N ARG A 215 17.30 -0.02 -1.38
CA ARG A 215 17.51 -1.46 -1.58
C ARG A 215 16.86 -1.94 -2.88
N ASP A 216 17.28 -3.08 -3.36
CA ASP A 216 16.49 -3.82 -4.35
C ASP A 216 15.28 -4.50 -3.67
N ASN A 217 14.14 -4.54 -4.36
CA ASN A 217 12.89 -5.09 -3.80
C ASN A 217 12.97 -6.56 -3.40
N ASN A 218 13.87 -7.34 -4.04
CA ASN A 218 14.13 -8.75 -3.72
C ASN A 218 15.14 -8.96 -2.56
N VAL A 219 15.78 -7.90 -2.05
CA VAL A 219 16.64 -7.96 -0.87
C VAL A 219 15.78 -7.79 0.36
N ILE A 220 15.64 -8.86 1.16
CA ILE A 220 14.79 -8.85 2.36
C ILE A 220 15.59 -8.38 3.57
N PRO A 221 15.21 -7.24 4.19
CA PRO A 221 15.90 -6.76 5.39
C PRO A 221 15.68 -7.68 6.59
N THR A 222 16.71 -7.80 7.44
CA THR A 222 16.65 -8.62 8.68
C THR A 222 16.46 -7.80 9.95
N LYS A 223 16.60 -6.47 9.85
CA LYS A 223 16.42 -5.53 10.99
C LYS A 223 14.94 -5.16 11.18
N PRO A 224 14.53 -4.73 12.39
CA PRO A 224 13.21 -4.16 12.62
C PRO A 224 12.94 -2.94 11.72
N GLY A 225 11.73 -2.89 11.16
CA GLY A 225 11.33 -1.81 10.26
C GLY A 225 10.40 -2.26 9.14
N SER A 226 10.12 -1.36 8.23
CA SER A 226 9.13 -1.51 7.16
C SER A 226 9.75 -1.39 5.77
N CYS A 227 9.35 -2.28 4.87
CA CYS A 227 9.74 -2.24 3.46
C CYS A 227 8.77 -1.32 2.69
N ILE A 228 9.33 -0.40 1.93
CA ILE A 228 8.62 0.33 0.88
C ILE A 228 9.26 0.00 -0.48
N THR A 229 8.65 0.41 -1.57
CA THR A 229 9.25 0.23 -2.89
C THR A 229 10.67 0.78 -2.90
N HIS A 230 11.65 -0.03 -3.31
CA HIS A 230 13.08 0.32 -3.42
C HIS A 230 13.76 0.85 -2.16
N ALA A 231 13.08 0.86 -1.00
CA ALA A 231 13.72 1.32 0.22
C ALA A 231 13.24 0.55 1.46
N PHE A 232 13.94 0.77 2.56
CA PHE A 232 13.64 0.23 3.88
C PHE A 232 13.68 1.35 4.91
N ILE A 233 12.67 1.42 5.76
CA ILE A 233 12.56 2.36 6.88
C ILE A 233 12.86 1.58 8.15
N ALA A 234 14.01 1.81 8.77
CA ALA A 234 14.34 1.19 10.06
C ALA A 234 13.43 1.75 11.16
N THR A 235 13.02 0.88 12.09
CA THR A 235 12.24 1.27 13.26
C THR A 235 12.98 2.32 14.09
N ASP A 236 12.26 3.36 14.51
CA ASP A 236 12.74 4.27 15.55
C ASP A 236 12.54 3.60 16.94
N PRO A 237 13.60 3.35 17.71
CA PRO A 237 13.45 2.73 19.01
C PRO A 237 12.76 3.65 20.03
N THR A 238 12.73 4.97 19.80
CA THR A 238 12.21 5.99 20.73
C THR A 238 10.81 6.45 20.39
N ALA A 239 10.36 6.25 19.15
CA ALA A 239 9.04 6.67 18.68
C ALA A 239 8.41 5.59 17.80
N ARG A 240 7.08 5.59 17.75
CA ARG A 240 6.30 4.70 16.89
C ARG A 240 5.63 5.54 15.81
N ASP A 241 6.17 5.45 14.62
CA ASP A 241 5.56 6.08 13.46
C ASP A 241 4.25 5.38 13.09
N GLN A 242 3.28 6.16 12.68
CA GLN A 242 2.13 5.69 11.92
C GLN A 242 2.58 5.54 10.47
N GLU A 243 2.42 4.33 9.93
CA GLU A 243 2.89 3.93 8.60
C GLU A 243 1.70 3.50 7.75
N ASP A 244 1.52 4.15 6.60
CA ASP A 244 0.60 3.73 5.53
C ASP A 244 1.45 3.50 4.28
N ILE A 245 1.57 2.24 3.86
CA ILE A 245 2.46 1.79 2.78
C ILE A 245 1.61 1.13 1.71
N ASN A 246 1.70 1.65 0.47
CA ASN A 246 0.93 1.16 -0.66
C ASN A 246 1.86 0.83 -1.83
N ILE A 247 1.72 -0.36 -2.39
CA ILE A 247 2.50 -0.81 -3.55
C ILE A 247 1.56 -1.43 -4.57
N GLY A 248 1.54 -0.86 -5.78
CA GLY A 248 0.93 -1.48 -6.95
C GLY A 248 2.00 -2.19 -7.78
N LEU A 249 1.71 -3.41 -8.22
CA LEU A 249 2.61 -4.27 -8.96
C LEU A 249 1.94 -4.74 -10.25
N ILE A 250 2.67 -4.70 -11.35
CA ILE A 250 2.25 -5.17 -12.68
C ILE A 250 3.29 -6.12 -13.25
N SER A 251 2.89 -7.00 -14.14
CA SER A 251 3.77 -7.95 -14.79
C SER A 251 3.65 -7.86 -16.31
N ASN A 252 4.78 -7.99 -16.99
CA ASN A 252 4.81 -8.12 -18.45
C ASN A 252 4.56 -9.56 -18.93
N THR A 253 4.59 -10.53 -18.01
CA THR A 253 4.42 -11.97 -18.31
C THR A 253 3.03 -12.45 -17.90
N PHE A 254 2.53 -12.00 -16.76
CA PHE A 254 1.16 -12.23 -16.32
C PHE A 254 0.33 -11.00 -16.72
N ASP A 255 -0.12 -11.00 -17.98
CA ASP A 255 -0.64 -9.84 -18.65
C ASP A 255 -1.97 -9.33 -18.08
N ASN A 256 -2.08 -8.01 -18.03
CA ASN A 256 -3.31 -7.29 -17.70
C ASN A 256 -3.91 -7.65 -16.32
N ILE A 257 -3.06 -8.04 -15.39
CA ILE A 257 -3.40 -8.26 -13.98
C ILE A 257 -2.53 -7.36 -13.12
N ARG A 258 -3.15 -6.67 -12.19
CA ARG A 258 -2.50 -5.88 -11.15
C ARG A 258 -2.60 -6.60 -9.80
N VAL A 259 -1.51 -6.59 -9.06
CA VAL A 259 -1.47 -6.95 -7.64
C VAL A 259 -1.17 -5.70 -6.84
N ALA A 260 -1.98 -5.40 -5.84
CA ALA A 260 -1.72 -4.28 -4.95
C ALA A 260 -1.64 -4.77 -3.50
N VAL A 261 -0.77 -4.15 -2.73
CA VAL A 261 -0.60 -4.43 -1.30
C VAL A 261 -0.65 -3.13 -0.54
N SER A 262 -1.50 -3.09 0.49
CA SER A 262 -1.55 -2.01 1.48
C SER A 262 -1.17 -2.56 2.85
N ASN A 263 -0.39 -1.79 3.60
CA ASN A 263 -0.01 -2.09 4.96
C ASN A 263 -0.12 -0.84 5.83
N ASP A 264 -1.04 -0.84 6.79
CA ASP A 264 -1.35 0.28 7.69
C ASP A 264 -1.29 -0.18 9.14
N ASN A 265 -0.60 0.56 10.01
CA ASN A 265 -0.42 0.16 11.40
C ASN A 265 -1.25 0.97 12.41
N PHE A 266 -2.17 1.82 11.95
CA PHE A 266 -2.94 2.71 12.83
C PHE A 266 -4.43 2.83 12.50
N THR A 267 -4.85 2.59 11.26
CA THR A 267 -6.27 2.61 10.85
C THR A 267 -6.94 1.30 11.26
N ARG A 268 -8.12 1.39 11.87
CA ARG A 268 -8.93 0.24 12.26
C ARG A 268 -10.32 0.38 11.71
N GLU A 269 -10.80 -0.68 11.09
CA GLU A 269 -12.20 -0.77 10.68
C GLU A 269 -13.10 -1.14 11.87
N GLU A 270 -14.35 -0.73 11.84
CA GLU A 270 -15.35 -1.12 12.84
C GLU A 270 -15.84 -2.56 12.66
N ASN A 271 -15.87 -3.01 11.40
CA ASN A 271 -16.36 -4.32 11.00
C ASN A 271 -15.38 -4.97 10.02
N THR A 272 -15.33 -6.29 10.00
CA THR A 272 -14.50 -7.02 9.05
C THR A 272 -15.10 -6.96 7.64
N VAL A 273 -14.31 -7.30 6.63
CA VAL A 273 -14.80 -7.39 5.24
C VAL A 273 -15.96 -8.37 5.12
N LEU A 274 -15.95 -9.48 5.86
CA LEU A 274 -17.04 -10.47 5.83
C LEU A 274 -18.33 -9.93 6.48
N ASP A 275 -18.24 -9.05 7.47
CA ASP A 275 -19.40 -8.39 8.07
C ASP A 275 -20.05 -7.39 7.09
N ARG A 276 -19.25 -6.80 6.19
CA ARG A 276 -19.65 -5.84 5.16
C ARG A 276 -20.11 -6.49 3.84
N MET A 277 -20.05 -7.83 3.74
CA MET A 277 -20.32 -8.55 2.48
C MET A 277 -21.70 -8.25 1.88
N GLY A 278 -22.73 -8.01 2.69
CA GLY A 278 -24.06 -7.69 2.19
C GLY A 278 -24.08 -6.45 1.27
N GLU A 279 -23.35 -5.39 1.65
CA GLU A 279 -23.20 -4.18 0.84
C GLU A 279 -22.30 -4.44 -0.37
N ILE A 280 -21.18 -5.12 -0.18
CA ILE A 280 -20.22 -5.46 -1.24
C ILE A 280 -20.91 -6.28 -2.34
N GLU A 281 -21.66 -7.34 -1.99
CA GLU A 281 -22.39 -8.18 -2.94
C GLU A 281 -23.46 -7.38 -3.72
N SER A 282 -24.16 -6.46 -3.04
CA SER A 282 -25.13 -5.59 -3.70
C SER A 282 -24.46 -4.71 -4.77
N ASN A 283 -23.26 -4.19 -4.49
CA ASN A 283 -22.49 -3.37 -5.45
C ASN A 283 -21.98 -4.23 -6.62
N ILE A 284 -21.44 -5.42 -6.33
CA ILE A 284 -20.96 -6.38 -7.35
C ILE A 284 -22.09 -6.80 -8.27
N THR A 285 -23.27 -7.13 -7.73
CA THR A 285 -24.44 -7.52 -8.52
C THR A 285 -24.91 -6.40 -9.45
N ARG A 286 -24.90 -5.15 -8.97
CA ARG A 286 -25.21 -3.99 -9.83
C ARG A 286 -24.22 -3.83 -10.98
N SER A 287 -22.98 -4.26 -10.80
CA SER A 287 -21.94 -4.27 -11.83
C SER A 287 -21.91 -5.59 -12.63
N ARG A 288 -23.02 -6.32 -12.69
CA ARG A 288 -23.17 -7.60 -13.41
C ARG A 288 -22.17 -8.66 -12.98
N GLY A 289 -21.80 -8.67 -11.70
CA GLY A 289 -20.86 -9.60 -11.11
C GLY A 289 -21.46 -10.52 -10.06
N GLY A 290 -20.63 -11.40 -9.50
CA GLY A 290 -20.95 -12.32 -8.43
C GLY A 290 -19.75 -12.65 -7.57
N ILE A 291 -19.99 -13.30 -6.43
CA ILE A 291 -18.95 -13.81 -5.54
C ILE A 291 -18.64 -15.25 -5.90
N GLU A 292 -17.40 -15.54 -6.29
CA GLU A 292 -16.90 -16.89 -6.52
C GLU A 292 -16.69 -17.65 -5.21
N ARG A 293 -16.11 -16.97 -4.23
CA ARG A 293 -15.94 -17.48 -2.85
C ARG A 293 -15.65 -16.38 -1.86
N LYS A 294 -15.94 -16.63 -0.58
CA LYS A 294 -15.59 -15.75 0.55
C LYS A 294 -15.46 -16.57 1.83
N GLY A 295 -14.61 -16.14 2.74
CA GLY A 295 -14.47 -16.78 4.04
C GLY A 295 -13.24 -16.34 4.82
N ALA A 296 -13.13 -16.87 6.05
CA ALA A 296 -12.01 -16.65 6.94
C ALA A 296 -11.16 -17.92 7.07
N PHE A 297 -9.84 -17.75 7.10
CA PHE A 297 -8.89 -18.85 7.22
C PHE A 297 -7.63 -18.44 7.99
N SER A 298 -6.88 -19.46 8.43
CA SER A 298 -5.60 -19.26 9.11
C SER A 298 -4.45 -19.69 8.22
N MET A 299 -3.39 -18.88 8.14
CA MET A 299 -2.17 -19.20 7.40
C MET A 299 -0.96 -18.57 8.04
N ASN A 300 0.16 -19.30 8.09
CA ASN A 300 1.45 -18.76 8.57
C ASN A 300 1.36 -18.01 9.92
N GLY A 301 0.45 -18.43 10.82
CA GLY A 301 0.18 -17.78 12.11
C GLY A 301 -0.68 -16.52 12.03
N LEU A 302 -1.24 -16.19 10.85
CA LEU A 302 -2.12 -15.05 10.62
C LEU A 302 -3.58 -15.50 10.46
N GLN A 303 -4.51 -14.64 10.89
CA GLN A 303 -5.93 -14.79 10.60
C GLN A 303 -6.28 -13.87 9.44
N ALA A 304 -6.78 -14.44 8.35
CA ALA A 304 -7.13 -13.74 7.14
C ALA A 304 -8.60 -13.92 6.79
N GLN A 305 -9.16 -12.93 6.12
CA GLN A 305 -10.48 -12.99 5.49
C GLN A 305 -10.33 -12.61 4.02
N GLU A 306 -11.04 -13.30 3.15
CA GLU A 306 -10.99 -13.00 1.71
C GLU A 306 -12.39 -13.07 1.08
N PHE A 307 -12.51 -12.35 -0.04
CA PHE A 307 -13.55 -12.61 -1.03
C PHE A 307 -12.96 -12.50 -2.44
N LEU A 308 -13.52 -13.30 -3.34
CA LEU A 308 -13.19 -13.30 -4.75
C LEU A 308 -14.45 -12.95 -5.53
N ALA A 309 -14.41 -11.82 -6.21
CA ALA A 309 -15.51 -11.35 -7.06
C ALA A 309 -15.11 -11.39 -8.52
N THR A 310 -16.07 -11.78 -9.36
CA THR A 310 -15.96 -11.72 -10.81
C THR A 310 -17.12 -10.93 -11.38
N GLY A 311 -16.96 -10.38 -12.58
CA GLY A 311 -18.00 -9.60 -13.24
C GLY A 311 -17.60 -9.23 -14.66
N LEU A 312 -18.15 -8.14 -15.15
CA LEU A 312 -17.82 -7.58 -16.46
C LEU A 312 -17.24 -6.18 -16.32
N GLN A 313 -16.31 -5.82 -17.19
CA GLN A 313 -15.83 -4.45 -17.33
C GLN A 313 -17.00 -3.53 -17.76
N GLU A 314 -16.95 -2.28 -17.34
CA GLU A 314 -18.00 -1.31 -17.65
C GLU A 314 -18.02 -0.92 -19.13
N ASP A 315 -16.83 -0.88 -19.78
CA ASP A 315 -16.65 -0.30 -21.09
C ASP A 315 -16.78 -1.29 -22.26
N ASN A 316 -16.54 -2.61 -22.03
CA ASN A 316 -16.39 -3.58 -23.12
C ASN A 316 -16.91 -4.98 -22.86
N ASP A 317 -17.61 -5.19 -21.74
CA ASP A 317 -18.17 -6.50 -21.30
C ASP A 317 -17.15 -7.65 -21.15
N GLU A 318 -15.86 -7.33 -21.12
CA GLU A 318 -14.81 -8.33 -20.87
C GLU A 318 -14.76 -8.76 -19.40
N PRO A 319 -14.25 -9.97 -19.10
CA PRO A 319 -14.17 -10.45 -17.72
C PRO A 319 -13.41 -9.50 -16.79
N ARG A 320 -14.01 -9.22 -15.64
CA ARG A 320 -13.42 -8.45 -14.55
C ARG A 320 -13.23 -9.31 -13.33
N TYR A 321 -12.07 -9.18 -12.72
CA TYR A 321 -11.70 -9.85 -11.47
C TYR A 321 -11.42 -8.78 -10.40
N ASN A 322 -11.87 -9.06 -9.17
CA ASN A 322 -11.54 -8.29 -7.98
C ASN A 322 -11.45 -9.25 -6.78
N PHE A 323 -10.24 -9.63 -6.40
CA PHE A 323 -9.97 -10.54 -5.30
C PHE A 323 -9.26 -9.76 -4.20
N GLU A 324 -9.75 -9.88 -2.99
CA GLU A 324 -9.24 -9.14 -1.85
C GLU A 324 -9.05 -10.04 -0.64
N MET A 325 -7.96 -9.83 0.10
CA MET A 325 -7.67 -10.50 1.35
C MET A 325 -7.23 -9.48 2.39
N TYR A 326 -7.73 -9.62 3.60
CA TYR A 326 -7.53 -8.72 4.71
C TYR A 326 -6.98 -9.45 5.93
N ILE A 327 -6.07 -8.81 6.66
CA ILE A 327 -5.49 -9.26 7.92
C ILE A 327 -5.51 -8.10 8.91
N ASN A 328 -5.95 -8.33 10.14
CA ASN A 328 -5.95 -7.35 11.23
C ASN A 328 -6.79 -6.08 10.99
N GLU A 329 -7.84 -6.09 10.15
CA GLU A 329 -8.65 -4.91 9.86
C GLU A 329 -9.11 -4.16 11.12
N MET A 330 -9.67 -4.87 12.11
CA MET A 330 -10.21 -4.29 13.34
C MET A 330 -9.15 -4.05 14.43
N THR A 331 -7.99 -4.66 14.30
CA THR A 331 -6.97 -4.73 15.36
C THR A 331 -5.63 -4.14 14.98
N ALA A 332 -5.56 -3.46 13.83
CA ALA A 332 -4.33 -2.87 13.31
C ALA A 332 -3.56 -2.11 14.39
N SER A 333 -2.28 -2.40 14.49
CA SER A 333 -1.37 -1.84 15.49
C SER A 333 0.08 -1.95 15.02
N TYR A 334 0.98 -1.27 15.70
CA TYR A 334 2.40 -1.34 15.41
C TYR A 334 2.97 -2.77 15.32
N LYS A 335 2.51 -3.69 16.21
CA LYS A 335 2.97 -5.10 16.23
C LYS A 335 2.12 -6.04 15.38
N ALA A 336 0.98 -5.61 14.93
CA ALA A 336 0.05 -6.37 14.10
C ALA A 336 -0.60 -5.42 13.08
N PRO A 337 0.18 -4.89 12.11
CA PRO A 337 -0.37 -3.96 11.13
C PRO A 337 -1.52 -4.57 10.33
N GLY A 338 -2.47 -3.75 9.94
CA GLY A 338 -3.45 -4.09 8.94
C GLY A 338 -2.75 -4.39 7.61
N PHE A 339 -3.21 -5.40 6.90
CA PHE A 339 -2.67 -5.78 5.61
C PHE A 339 -3.81 -6.10 4.66
N MET A 340 -3.76 -5.54 3.46
CA MET A 340 -4.68 -5.85 2.38
C MET A 340 -3.89 -6.28 1.14
N LEU A 341 -4.28 -7.39 0.55
CA LEU A 341 -3.81 -7.85 -0.75
C LEU A 341 -4.98 -7.78 -1.72
N THR A 342 -4.76 -7.17 -2.87
CA THR A 342 -5.74 -7.08 -3.96
C THR A 342 -5.15 -7.64 -5.24
N LEU A 343 -5.96 -8.39 -5.99
CA LEU A 343 -5.69 -8.75 -7.38
C LEU A 343 -6.85 -8.25 -8.23
N ASP A 344 -6.58 -7.42 -9.22
CA ASP A 344 -7.61 -6.89 -10.10
C ASP A 344 -7.11 -6.67 -11.54
N ASN A 345 -8.06 -6.55 -12.47
CA ASN A 345 -7.82 -6.12 -13.84
C ASN A 345 -8.74 -4.98 -14.28
N GLN A 346 -9.24 -4.19 -13.32
CA GLN A 346 -10.17 -3.10 -13.62
C GLN A 346 -9.55 -2.06 -14.55
N ARG A 347 -10.27 -1.73 -15.63
CA ARG A 347 -9.85 -0.78 -16.69
C ARG A 347 -8.53 -1.19 -17.37
N MET A 348 -8.23 -2.47 -17.37
CA MET A 348 -7.12 -3.05 -18.14
C MET A 348 -7.68 -3.77 -19.37
N PRO A 349 -6.87 -3.99 -20.42
CA PRO A 349 -7.24 -4.89 -21.50
C PRO A 349 -7.58 -6.29 -20.98
N PRO A 350 -8.26 -7.14 -21.76
CA PRO A 350 -8.50 -8.52 -21.39
C PRO A 350 -7.20 -9.26 -21.09
N THR A 351 -7.22 -10.10 -20.07
CA THR A 351 -6.10 -11.01 -19.79
C THR A 351 -6.20 -12.27 -20.65
N SER A 352 -5.06 -12.87 -20.97
CA SER A 352 -5.01 -14.15 -21.68
C SER A 352 -5.28 -15.37 -20.78
N TYR A 353 -5.29 -15.17 -19.47
CA TYR A 353 -5.49 -16.21 -18.48
C TYR A 353 -6.98 -16.45 -18.19
N SER A 354 -7.35 -17.70 -18.04
CA SER A 354 -8.71 -18.12 -17.63
C SER A 354 -8.99 -17.76 -16.17
N LYS A 355 -10.27 -17.75 -15.80
CA LYS A 355 -10.71 -17.53 -14.41
C LYS A 355 -10.04 -18.52 -13.44
N GLU A 356 -9.97 -19.79 -13.83
CA GLU A 356 -9.38 -20.86 -13.01
C GLU A 356 -7.88 -20.64 -12.77
N GLU A 357 -7.15 -20.18 -13.79
CA GLU A 357 -5.72 -19.83 -13.66
C GLU A 357 -5.52 -18.62 -12.76
N ILE A 358 -6.37 -17.59 -12.88
CA ILE A 358 -6.28 -16.37 -12.04
C ILE A 358 -6.59 -16.73 -10.58
N ILE A 359 -7.60 -17.59 -10.31
CA ILE A 359 -7.89 -18.05 -8.95
C ILE A 359 -6.75 -18.92 -8.41
N ALA A 360 -6.15 -19.80 -9.21
CA ALA A 360 -5.01 -20.61 -8.80
C ALA A 360 -3.78 -19.73 -8.49
N PHE A 361 -3.55 -18.68 -9.28
CA PHE A 361 -2.52 -17.68 -8.99
C PHE A 361 -2.80 -16.93 -7.68
N TRP A 362 -4.04 -16.46 -7.48
CA TRP A 362 -4.46 -15.85 -6.23
C TRP A 362 -4.19 -16.74 -5.03
N ASP A 363 -4.55 -18.01 -5.11
CA ASP A 363 -4.31 -18.98 -4.03
C ASP A 363 -2.81 -19.10 -3.71
N THR A 364 -1.97 -19.09 -4.73
CA THR A 364 -0.53 -19.16 -4.54
C THR A 364 0.01 -17.91 -3.81
N ILE A 365 -0.33 -16.71 -4.29
CA ILE A 365 0.22 -15.48 -3.72
C ILE A 365 -0.38 -15.16 -2.35
N SER A 366 -1.69 -15.30 -2.17
CA SER A 366 -2.36 -14.95 -0.92
C SER A 366 -1.96 -15.88 0.23
N ARG A 367 -1.79 -17.20 -0.01
CA ARG A 367 -1.35 -18.17 1.02
C ARG A 367 0.14 -18.09 1.32
N SER A 368 0.92 -17.36 0.52
CA SER A 368 2.33 -17.10 0.78
C SER A 368 2.59 -15.96 1.78
N VAL A 369 1.55 -15.17 2.11
CA VAL A 369 1.67 -14.02 3.01
C VAL A 369 2.08 -14.45 4.42
N ARG A 370 3.06 -13.76 4.97
CA ARG A 370 3.66 -14.04 6.29
C ARG A 370 4.31 -12.80 6.88
N VAL A 371 4.46 -12.76 8.18
CA VAL A 371 5.26 -11.72 8.84
C VAL A 371 6.72 -11.87 8.43
N ARG A 372 7.37 -10.75 8.11
CA ARG A 372 8.80 -10.74 7.78
C ARG A 372 9.63 -11.10 9.03
N PRO A 373 10.59 -12.04 8.93
CA PRO A 373 11.50 -12.33 10.05
C PRO A 373 12.23 -11.06 10.52
N GLY A 374 12.22 -10.80 11.83
CA GLY A 374 12.82 -9.61 12.43
C GLY A 374 12.14 -8.29 12.10
N ALA A 375 10.85 -8.28 11.73
CA ALA A 375 10.11 -7.05 11.40
C ALA A 375 9.87 -6.14 12.62
N PHE A 376 9.87 -6.70 13.84
CA PHE A 376 9.55 -6.03 15.11
C PHE A 376 10.71 -6.08 16.09
#